data_b3c2dc704c9aaae3ed3e63e86be2a48c
#
_entry.id   b3c2dc704c9aaae3ed3e63e86be2a48c
#
_cell.length_a   1.000
_cell.length_b   1.000
_cell.length_c   1.000
_cell.angle_alpha   90.00
_cell.angle_beta   90.00
_cell.angle_gamma   90.00
#
_symmetry.space_group_name_H-M   'P 1'
#
loop_
_entity.id
_entity.type
_entity.pdbx_description
1 polymer ?
#
loop_
_entity_poly.entity_id
_entity_poly.type
_entity_poly.pdbx_seq_one_letter_code
_entity_poly.pdbx_strand_id
1 'polypeptide(L)'
;MSAQESKQARFTDVVAEAACCRLCPAMCERTAVLSELNGSVAARIMFIGEAPGRKGADRTRKPFSGDQSGKNFDRFLASIGLSRQQIFITSAALCNPRADSGSNRKPSKTELTNCSDFLRRTIEIVDPGIVVTLGSVALEALKLIESHDLSLKESAAKVQSWDGRVLVPIYHPSPQVLASHRREAEQLRDYKVVARAIKQANHLRTKPVIQIHD
;
A
#
# COMPACT_ATOMS: atom_id res chain seq x y z
N MET A 1 24.58 -11.55 10.33
CA MET A 1 23.62 -10.73 9.57
C MET A 1 22.71 -10.02 10.55
N SER A 2 22.53 -8.72 10.41
CA SER A 2 21.55 -7.96 11.18
C SER A 2 20.12 -8.35 10.78
N ALA A 3 19.13 -8.08 11.65
CA ALA A 3 17.72 -8.33 11.32
C ALA A 3 17.27 -7.58 10.03
N GLN A 4 17.84 -6.41 9.79
CA GLN A 4 17.55 -5.61 8.59
C GLN A 4 18.17 -6.21 7.32
N GLU A 5 19.40 -6.74 7.39
CA GLU A 5 20.03 -7.46 6.26
C GLU A 5 19.23 -8.71 5.89
N SER A 6 18.72 -9.44 6.89
CA SER A 6 17.82 -10.59 6.67
C SER A 6 16.50 -10.19 6.01
N LYS A 7 15.88 -9.06 6.41
CA LYS A 7 14.67 -8.52 5.74
C LYS A 7 14.96 -8.13 4.30
N GLN A 8 16.08 -7.46 4.05
CA GLN A 8 16.46 -7.04 2.70
C GLN A 8 16.73 -8.23 1.78
N ALA A 9 17.40 -9.27 2.25
CA ALA A 9 17.63 -10.48 1.47
C ALA A 9 16.30 -11.17 1.10
N ARG A 10 15.41 -11.39 2.08
CA ARG A 10 14.07 -11.96 1.85
C ARG A 10 13.24 -11.12 0.87
N PHE A 11 13.33 -9.79 0.95
CA PHE A 11 12.63 -8.90 0.02
C PHE A 11 13.19 -9.03 -1.40
N THR A 12 14.50 -9.14 -1.55
CA THR A 12 15.16 -9.36 -2.85
C THR A 12 14.68 -10.65 -3.51
N ASP A 13 14.49 -11.74 -2.74
CA ASP A 13 13.94 -12.99 -3.26
C ASP A 13 12.50 -12.80 -3.78
N VAL A 14 11.65 -12.11 -3.01
CA VAL A 14 10.26 -11.79 -3.44
C VAL A 14 10.24 -10.93 -4.71
N VAL A 15 11.15 -9.97 -4.84
CA VAL A 15 11.29 -9.13 -6.04
C VAL A 15 11.66 -9.99 -7.25
N ALA A 16 12.64 -10.90 -7.11
CA ALA A 16 13.07 -11.79 -8.19
C ALA A 16 11.93 -12.72 -8.65
N GLU A 17 11.20 -13.32 -7.72
CA GLU A 17 10.04 -14.16 -8.02
C GLU A 17 8.92 -13.35 -8.73
N ALA A 18 8.61 -12.16 -8.23
CA ALA A 18 7.59 -11.29 -8.82
C ALA A 18 7.95 -10.86 -10.25
N ALA A 19 9.23 -10.61 -10.54
CA ALA A 19 9.71 -10.24 -11.87
C ALA A 19 9.51 -11.37 -12.89
N CYS A 20 9.60 -12.63 -12.45
CA CYS A 20 9.42 -13.83 -13.29
C CYS A 20 7.97 -14.35 -13.31
N CYS A 21 7.05 -13.76 -12.54
CA CYS A 21 5.68 -14.23 -12.40
C CYS A 21 4.91 -14.17 -13.72
N ARG A 22 4.16 -15.26 -14.04
CA ARG A 22 3.32 -15.40 -15.25
C ARG A 22 1.92 -15.93 -14.94
N LEU A 23 1.46 -15.82 -13.68
CA LEU A 23 0.18 -16.39 -13.22
C LEU A 23 -1.06 -15.71 -13.84
N CYS A 24 -0.92 -14.50 -14.40
CA CYS A 24 -2.02 -13.74 -14.98
C CYS A 24 -1.86 -13.67 -16.50
N PRO A 25 -2.58 -14.50 -17.31
CA PRO A 25 -2.40 -14.53 -18.77
C PRO A 25 -2.56 -13.15 -19.43
N ALA A 26 -3.55 -12.35 -18.99
CA ALA A 26 -3.77 -11.00 -19.50
C ALA A 26 -2.66 -9.98 -19.14
N MET A 27 -1.72 -10.36 -18.27
CA MET A 27 -0.62 -9.51 -17.80
C MET A 27 0.75 -10.19 -17.93
N CYS A 28 0.85 -11.34 -18.63
CA CYS A 28 2.10 -12.12 -18.73
C CYS A 28 3.26 -11.37 -19.38
N GLU A 29 2.96 -10.37 -20.21
CA GLU A 29 3.95 -9.47 -20.82
C GLU A 29 4.21 -8.21 -19.98
N ARG A 30 3.57 -8.08 -18.82
CA ARG A 30 3.79 -6.95 -17.91
C ARG A 30 4.90 -7.31 -16.92
N THR A 31 5.61 -6.32 -16.46
CA THR A 31 6.59 -6.50 -15.40
C THR A 31 6.01 -6.04 -14.07
N ALA A 32 6.15 -6.83 -13.03
CA ALA A 32 5.74 -6.46 -11.69
C ALA A 32 6.45 -5.17 -11.22
N VAL A 33 5.73 -4.27 -10.58
CA VAL A 33 6.28 -3.06 -9.96
C VAL A 33 6.56 -3.37 -8.51
N LEU A 34 7.69 -4.02 -8.27
CA LEU A 34 8.22 -4.34 -6.95
C LEU A 34 9.74 -4.29 -7.01
N SER A 35 10.36 -3.43 -6.21
CA SER A 35 11.81 -3.23 -6.15
C SER A 35 12.18 -2.38 -4.93
N GLU A 36 13.45 -2.03 -4.77
CA GLU A 36 13.91 -1.06 -3.77
C GLU A 36 13.27 0.33 -3.91
N LEU A 37 12.70 0.66 -5.07
CA LEU A 37 11.96 1.90 -5.30
C LEU A 37 10.60 1.95 -4.57
N ASN A 38 10.17 0.84 -3.98
CA ASN A 38 8.99 0.78 -3.12
C ASN A 38 9.21 1.43 -1.74
N GLY A 39 10.46 1.57 -1.30
CA GLY A 39 10.85 2.16 -0.02
C GLY A 39 11.67 1.21 0.86
N SER A 40 11.99 1.65 2.06
CA SER A 40 12.78 0.86 3.00
C SER A 40 11.98 -0.32 3.57
N VAL A 41 12.55 -1.51 3.60
CA VAL A 41 11.97 -2.69 4.28
C VAL A 41 11.91 -2.52 5.82
N ALA A 42 12.54 -1.48 6.36
CA ALA A 42 12.43 -1.08 7.75
C ALA A 42 11.34 -0.01 8.00
N ALA A 43 10.56 0.36 6.96
CA ALA A 43 9.51 1.35 7.10
C ALA A 43 8.40 0.87 8.05
N ARG A 44 7.96 1.77 8.92
CA ARG A 44 6.90 1.47 9.91
C ARG A 44 5.49 1.73 9.36
N ILE A 45 5.39 2.35 8.20
CA ILE A 45 4.15 2.72 7.55
C ILE A 45 4.19 2.18 6.13
N MET A 46 3.14 1.44 5.76
CA MET A 46 2.97 0.91 4.41
C MET A 46 1.72 1.48 3.77
N PHE A 47 1.85 1.99 2.54
CA PHE A 47 0.72 2.37 1.71
C PHE A 47 0.51 1.29 0.63
N ILE A 48 -0.75 0.88 0.45
CA ILE A 48 -1.13 -0.15 -0.52
C ILE A 48 -2.13 0.45 -1.50
N GLY A 49 -1.75 0.54 -2.77
CA GLY A 49 -2.62 0.96 -3.87
C GLY A 49 -3.33 -0.21 -4.53
N GLU A 50 -4.10 0.08 -5.59
CA GLU A 50 -4.81 -0.92 -6.39
C GLU A 50 -3.86 -1.72 -7.29
N ALA A 51 -3.23 -1.03 -8.23
CA ALA A 51 -2.31 -1.58 -9.23
C ALA A 51 -1.49 -0.45 -9.88
N PRO A 52 -0.36 -0.76 -10.55
CA PRO A 52 0.40 0.22 -11.32
C PRO A 52 -0.43 0.83 -12.44
N GLY A 53 -0.49 2.15 -12.51
CA GLY A 53 -1.13 2.86 -13.62
C GLY A 53 -0.26 2.89 -14.88
N ARG A 54 -0.85 2.72 -16.08
CA ARG A 54 -0.16 2.67 -17.38
C ARG A 54 0.78 3.87 -17.63
N LYS A 55 0.30 5.08 -17.35
CA LYS A 55 1.07 6.32 -17.53
C LYS A 55 1.99 6.65 -16.36
N GLY A 56 1.80 5.97 -15.23
CA GLY A 56 2.51 6.16 -13.97
C GLY A 56 3.50 5.04 -13.68
N ALA A 57 3.22 4.28 -12.62
CA ALA A 57 4.10 3.28 -12.05
C ALA A 57 4.49 2.15 -13.02
N ASP A 58 3.62 1.75 -13.95
CA ASP A 58 3.96 0.75 -14.97
C ASP A 58 5.09 1.21 -15.90
N ARG A 59 5.15 2.50 -16.18
CA ARG A 59 6.22 3.11 -17.00
C ARG A 59 7.46 3.46 -16.20
N THR A 60 7.28 4.04 -15.02
CA THR A 60 8.40 4.54 -14.20
C THR A 60 9.05 3.49 -13.32
N ARG A 61 8.42 2.32 -13.19
CA ARG A 61 8.81 1.23 -12.27
C ARG A 61 8.82 1.63 -10.79
N LYS A 62 8.28 2.81 -10.46
CA LYS A 62 8.20 3.36 -9.11
C LYS A 62 6.73 3.57 -8.73
N PRO A 63 6.26 3.04 -7.59
CA PRO A 63 4.87 3.21 -7.14
C PRO A 63 4.48 4.68 -7.05
N PHE A 64 3.25 5.00 -7.47
CA PHE A 64 2.70 6.36 -7.44
C PHE A 64 3.64 7.42 -8.05
N SER A 65 4.23 7.14 -9.21
CA SER A 65 5.15 8.07 -9.89
C SER A 65 4.82 8.17 -11.37
N GLY A 66 4.99 9.36 -11.94
CA GLY A 66 4.86 9.62 -13.37
C GLY A 66 3.48 10.05 -13.85
N ASP A 67 2.48 10.10 -12.97
CA ASP A 67 1.12 10.55 -13.29
C ASP A 67 0.55 11.52 -12.23
N GLN A 68 -0.68 12.00 -12.46
CA GLN A 68 -1.32 12.97 -11.56
C GLN A 68 -1.68 12.33 -10.20
N SER A 69 -1.98 11.03 -10.14
CA SER A 69 -2.23 10.32 -8.88
C SER A 69 -0.99 10.33 -7.99
N GLY A 70 0.18 10.13 -8.58
CA GLY A 70 1.46 10.23 -7.88
C GLY A 70 1.74 11.63 -7.34
N LYS A 71 1.48 12.68 -8.15
CA LYS A 71 1.63 14.07 -7.69
C LYS A 71 0.69 14.41 -6.53
N ASN A 72 -0.56 13.96 -6.61
CA ASN A 72 -1.53 14.15 -5.54
C ASN A 72 -1.10 13.41 -4.27
N PHE A 73 -0.63 12.16 -4.42
CA PHE A 73 -0.13 11.36 -3.31
C PHE A 73 1.03 12.06 -2.58
N ASP A 74 2.02 12.56 -3.31
CA ASP A 74 3.16 13.29 -2.73
C ASP A 74 2.71 14.56 -2.01
N ARG A 75 1.77 15.31 -2.58
CA ARG A 75 1.20 16.51 -1.97
C ARG A 75 0.46 16.20 -0.67
N PHE A 76 -0.32 15.11 -0.63
CA PHE A 76 -1.02 14.69 0.57
C PHE A 76 -0.07 14.15 1.64
N LEU A 77 0.97 13.41 1.28
CA LEU A 77 2.02 13.03 2.22
C LEU A 77 2.70 14.26 2.85
N ALA A 78 3.10 15.22 2.01
CA ALA A 78 3.74 16.46 2.47
C ALA A 78 2.83 17.25 3.41
N SER A 79 1.50 17.24 3.21
CA SER A 79 0.53 17.94 4.07
C SER A 79 0.50 17.43 5.51
N ILE A 80 1.05 16.25 5.77
CA ILE A 80 1.15 15.64 7.10
C ILE A 80 2.60 15.43 7.55
N GLY A 81 3.55 16.07 6.88
CA GLY A 81 4.97 16.02 7.21
C GLY A 81 5.66 14.68 6.90
N LEU A 82 5.06 13.86 6.03
CA LEU A 82 5.66 12.62 5.55
C LEU A 82 6.32 12.80 4.18
N SER A 83 7.34 11.99 3.95
CA SER A 83 8.01 11.86 2.67
C SER A 83 8.10 10.38 2.26
N ARG A 84 8.40 10.11 0.99
CA ARG A 84 8.55 8.75 0.47
C ARG A 84 9.65 7.94 1.16
N GLN A 85 10.68 8.59 1.68
CA GLN A 85 11.78 7.94 2.39
C GLN A 85 11.36 7.30 3.72
N GLN A 86 10.22 7.74 4.29
CA GLN A 86 9.73 7.27 5.59
C GLN A 86 8.70 6.14 5.49
N ILE A 87 8.30 5.78 4.27
CA ILE A 87 7.20 4.84 4.01
C ILE A 87 7.61 3.74 3.03
N PHE A 88 6.88 2.64 3.06
CA PHE A 88 6.89 1.63 2.02
C PHE A 88 5.60 1.74 1.20
N ILE A 89 5.69 1.61 -0.14
CA ILE A 89 4.53 1.71 -1.02
C ILE A 89 4.47 0.48 -1.90
N THR A 90 3.32 -0.19 -1.93
CA THR A 90 3.08 -1.33 -2.82
C THR A 90 1.67 -1.27 -3.40
N SER A 91 1.24 -2.32 -4.11
CA SER A 91 -0.10 -2.43 -4.69
C SER A 91 -0.66 -3.83 -4.50
N ALA A 92 -2.00 -3.94 -4.50
CA ALA A 92 -2.72 -5.21 -4.41
C ALA A 92 -2.41 -6.13 -5.61
N ALA A 93 -2.30 -5.56 -6.81
CA ALA A 93 -1.75 -6.22 -7.98
C ALA A 93 -0.44 -5.54 -8.40
N LEU A 94 0.62 -6.32 -8.63
CA LEU A 94 1.95 -5.79 -8.95
C LEU A 94 2.12 -5.42 -10.42
N CYS A 95 1.27 -5.93 -11.31
CA CYS A 95 1.28 -5.63 -12.75
C CYS A 95 0.13 -4.71 -13.12
N ASN A 96 0.26 -3.97 -14.24
CA ASN A 96 -0.79 -3.07 -14.73
C ASN A 96 -1.88 -3.83 -15.48
N PRO A 97 -3.13 -3.94 -14.98
CA PRO A 97 -4.23 -4.53 -15.72
C PRO A 97 -4.77 -3.55 -16.76
N ARG A 98 -4.90 -4.01 -18.02
CA ARG A 98 -5.40 -3.22 -19.15
C ARG A 98 -6.63 -3.87 -19.75
N ALA A 99 -7.57 -3.03 -20.19
CA ALA A 99 -8.65 -3.41 -21.09
C ALA A 99 -8.13 -3.56 -22.52
N ASP A 100 -8.93 -4.13 -23.42
CA ASP A 100 -8.60 -4.29 -24.84
C ASP A 100 -8.30 -2.96 -25.52
N SER A 101 -8.94 -1.88 -25.07
CA SER A 101 -8.64 -0.48 -25.50
C SER A 101 -7.25 0.01 -25.07
N GLY A 102 -6.50 -0.77 -24.30
CA GLY A 102 -5.22 -0.37 -23.69
C GLY A 102 -5.34 0.58 -22.48
N SER A 103 -6.57 0.93 -22.05
CA SER A 103 -6.79 1.73 -20.83
C SER A 103 -6.62 0.89 -19.57
N ASN A 104 -6.35 1.57 -18.42
CA ASN A 104 -6.36 0.87 -17.13
C ASN A 104 -7.75 0.29 -16.85
N ARG A 105 -7.81 -0.91 -16.29
CA ARG A 105 -8.99 -1.51 -15.66
C ARG A 105 -8.69 -1.92 -14.24
N LYS A 106 -9.71 -2.22 -13.47
CA LYS A 106 -9.53 -2.85 -12.16
C LYS A 106 -8.95 -4.26 -12.31
N PRO A 107 -8.08 -4.71 -11.39
CA PRO A 107 -7.71 -6.12 -11.30
C PRO A 107 -8.93 -7.00 -11.10
N SER A 108 -8.98 -8.15 -11.75
CA SER A 108 -9.98 -9.18 -11.46
C SER A 108 -9.73 -9.84 -10.11
N LYS A 109 -10.73 -10.56 -9.59
CA LYS A 109 -10.56 -11.34 -8.35
C LYS A 109 -9.43 -12.35 -8.47
N THR A 110 -9.34 -13.05 -9.61
CA THR A 110 -8.28 -14.02 -9.88
C THR A 110 -6.91 -13.37 -9.89
N GLU A 111 -6.76 -12.17 -10.49
CA GLU A 111 -5.50 -11.43 -10.50
C GLU A 111 -5.08 -10.97 -9.10
N LEU A 112 -6.05 -10.56 -8.26
CA LEU A 112 -5.79 -10.24 -6.86
C LEU A 112 -5.38 -11.48 -6.07
N THR A 113 -6.06 -12.61 -6.26
CA THR A 113 -5.70 -13.88 -5.63
C THR A 113 -4.29 -14.33 -6.04
N ASN A 114 -3.96 -14.27 -7.32
CA ASN A 114 -2.62 -14.61 -7.82
C ASN A 114 -1.51 -13.72 -7.23
N CYS A 115 -1.82 -12.44 -6.93
CA CYS A 115 -0.88 -11.49 -6.32
C CYS A 115 -0.88 -11.51 -4.80
N SER A 116 -1.85 -12.15 -4.14
CA SER A 116 -2.04 -12.05 -2.69
C SER A 116 -0.85 -12.59 -1.89
N ASP A 117 -0.18 -13.64 -2.37
CA ASP A 117 1.01 -14.18 -1.71
C ASP A 117 2.19 -13.17 -1.72
N PHE A 118 2.42 -12.48 -2.84
CA PHE A 118 3.43 -11.43 -2.91
C PHE A 118 3.11 -10.28 -1.94
N LEU A 119 1.84 -9.88 -1.84
CA LEU A 119 1.41 -8.83 -0.92
C LEU A 119 1.59 -9.27 0.54
N ARG A 120 1.16 -10.49 0.89
CA ARG A 120 1.30 -11.08 2.22
C ARG A 120 2.78 -11.12 2.64
N ARG A 121 3.65 -11.73 1.82
CA ARG A 121 5.10 -11.83 2.09
C ARG A 121 5.74 -10.46 2.22
N THR A 122 5.33 -9.48 1.40
CA THR A 122 5.85 -8.11 1.51
C THR A 122 5.43 -7.46 2.83
N ILE A 123 4.18 -7.63 3.28
CA ILE A 123 3.71 -7.13 4.58
C ILE A 123 4.49 -7.80 5.73
N GLU A 124 4.68 -9.11 5.68
CA GLU A 124 5.44 -9.87 6.69
C GLU A 124 6.92 -9.45 6.77
N ILE A 125 7.56 -9.20 5.63
CA ILE A 125 8.97 -8.79 5.58
C ILE A 125 9.15 -7.37 6.10
N VAL A 126 8.35 -6.43 5.62
CA VAL A 126 8.41 -5.02 6.07
C VAL A 126 7.95 -4.92 7.51
N ASP A 127 6.92 -5.69 7.88
CA ASP A 127 6.28 -5.69 9.21
C ASP A 127 5.92 -4.28 9.68
N PRO A 128 5.08 -3.55 8.91
CA PRO A 128 4.69 -2.21 9.26
C PRO A 128 3.72 -2.22 10.46
N GLY A 129 3.88 -1.28 11.38
CA GLY A 129 2.89 -1.07 12.45
C GLY A 129 1.60 -0.42 11.96
N ILE A 130 1.66 0.26 10.80
CA ILE A 130 0.52 0.97 10.21
C ILE A 130 0.42 0.62 8.73
N VAL A 131 -0.75 0.15 8.32
CA VAL A 131 -1.12 -0.10 6.92
C VAL A 131 -2.17 0.93 6.50
N VAL A 132 -1.96 1.58 5.38
CA VAL A 132 -2.90 2.54 4.78
C VAL A 132 -3.31 2.01 3.41
N THR A 133 -4.60 1.70 3.21
CA THR A 133 -5.09 1.29 1.89
C THR A 133 -5.64 2.48 1.11
N LEU A 134 -5.29 2.56 -0.17
CA LEU A 134 -5.68 3.62 -1.09
C LEU A 134 -6.77 3.09 -2.04
N GLY A 135 -8.03 3.22 -1.63
CA GLY A 135 -9.19 2.77 -2.39
C GLY A 135 -9.73 1.40 -1.98
N SER A 136 -10.90 1.03 -2.53
CA SER A 136 -11.63 -0.20 -2.16
C SER A 136 -10.90 -1.46 -2.56
N VAL A 137 -10.25 -1.49 -3.73
CA VAL A 137 -9.55 -2.70 -4.23
C VAL A 137 -8.38 -3.08 -3.31
N ALA A 138 -7.59 -2.10 -2.85
CA ALA A 138 -6.52 -2.35 -1.91
C ALA A 138 -7.04 -2.86 -0.56
N LEU A 139 -8.16 -2.30 -0.07
CA LEU A 139 -8.81 -2.77 1.16
C LEU A 139 -9.35 -4.21 0.99
N GLU A 140 -10.02 -4.50 -0.12
CA GLU A 140 -10.53 -5.84 -0.41
C GLU A 140 -9.43 -6.89 -0.57
N ALA A 141 -8.26 -6.51 -1.11
CA ALA A 141 -7.15 -7.43 -1.26
C ALA A 141 -6.59 -7.91 0.09
N LEU A 142 -6.71 -7.12 1.15
CA LEU A 142 -6.30 -7.53 2.50
C LEU A 142 -7.15 -8.69 3.04
N LYS A 143 -8.41 -8.87 2.58
CA LYS A 143 -9.27 -10.02 2.92
C LYS A 143 -8.68 -11.36 2.48
N LEU A 144 -7.82 -11.35 1.45
CA LEU A 144 -7.14 -12.55 0.97
C LEU A 144 -5.95 -12.97 1.87
N ILE A 145 -5.58 -12.13 2.81
CA ILE A 145 -4.48 -12.36 3.77
C ILE A 145 -5.06 -12.64 5.15
N GLU A 146 -5.86 -11.73 5.66
CA GLU A 146 -6.57 -11.86 6.93
C GLU A 146 -7.97 -11.28 6.78
N SER A 147 -9.00 -12.06 7.13
CA SER A 147 -10.40 -11.73 6.88
C SER A 147 -10.86 -10.48 7.66
N HIS A 148 -11.72 -9.69 7.05
CA HIS A 148 -12.37 -8.53 7.68
C HIS A 148 -13.65 -8.15 6.94
N ASP A 149 -14.59 -7.47 7.60
CA ASP A 149 -15.87 -7.00 7.03
C ASP A 149 -15.86 -5.50 6.67
N LEU A 150 -14.67 -4.88 6.61
CA LEU A 150 -14.56 -3.44 6.34
C LEU A 150 -14.92 -3.13 4.88
N SER A 151 -15.70 -2.07 4.69
CA SER A 151 -15.95 -1.43 3.40
C SER A 151 -15.32 -0.04 3.36
N LEU A 152 -14.83 0.41 2.22
CA LEU A 152 -14.27 1.76 2.11
C LEU A 152 -15.30 2.84 2.45
N LYS A 153 -16.57 2.65 2.06
CA LYS A 153 -17.65 3.62 2.31
C LYS A 153 -17.85 3.88 3.80
N GLU A 154 -17.77 2.84 4.62
CA GLU A 154 -18.04 2.93 6.06
C GLU A 154 -16.79 3.18 6.90
N SER A 155 -15.62 2.73 6.40
CA SER A 155 -14.35 2.73 7.14
C SER A 155 -13.38 3.81 6.68
N ALA A 156 -13.70 4.61 5.67
CA ALA A 156 -12.80 5.65 5.19
C ALA A 156 -12.40 6.62 6.30
N ALA A 157 -11.09 6.84 6.44
CA ALA A 157 -10.48 7.69 7.45
C ALA A 157 -10.88 7.32 8.91
N LYS A 158 -11.12 6.04 9.16
CA LYS A 158 -11.28 5.50 10.52
C LYS A 158 -10.12 4.57 10.83
N VAL A 159 -9.59 4.68 12.03
CA VAL A 159 -8.54 3.77 12.53
C VAL A 159 -9.20 2.43 12.88
N GLN A 160 -8.68 1.35 12.32
CA GLN A 160 -9.14 -0.02 12.49
C GLN A 160 -7.99 -0.88 13.02
N SER A 161 -8.29 -2.06 13.56
CA SER A 161 -7.32 -3.12 13.82
C SER A 161 -7.43 -4.19 12.73
N TRP A 162 -6.29 -4.63 12.20
CA TRP A 162 -6.21 -5.69 11.21
C TRP A 162 -4.86 -6.41 11.34
N ASP A 163 -4.87 -7.73 11.47
CA ASP A 163 -3.66 -8.57 11.53
C ASP A 163 -2.60 -8.05 12.52
N GLY A 164 -3.05 -7.65 13.72
CA GLY A 164 -2.18 -7.08 14.76
C GLY A 164 -1.62 -5.68 14.46
N ARG A 165 -2.07 -5.04 13.37
CA ARG A 165 -1.62 -3.74 12.87
C ARG A 165 -2.72 -2.70 12.94
N VAL A 166 -2.33 -1.44 12.90
CA VAL A 166 -3.26 -0.34 12.67
C VAL A 166 -3.54 -0.25 11.17
N LEU A 167 -4.83 -0.29 10.79
CA LEU A 167 -5.28 -0.13 9.41
C LEU A 167 -6.06 1.18 9.26
N VAL A 168 -5.73 1.98 8.26
CA VAL A 168 -6.44 3.22 7.92
C VAL A 168 -6.84 3.18 6.45
N PRO A 169 -8.07 2.78 6.10
CA PRO A 169 -8.56 2.89 4.73
C PRO A 169 -8.79 4.35 4.36
N ILE A 170 -8.29 4.78 3.20
CA ILE A 170 -8.58 6.11 2.63
C ILE A 170 -8.87 6.01 1.14
N TYR A 171 -9.45 7.05 0.58
CA TYR A 171 -9.75 7.11 -0.85
C TYR A 171 -8.46 7.25 -1.69
N HIS A 172 -8.49 6.68 -2.90
CA HIS A 172 -7.38 6.76 -3.84
C HIS A 172 -7.15 8.22 -4.32
N PRO A 173 -5.91 8.71 -4.42
CA PRO A 173 -5.61 10.11 -4.77
C PRO A 173 -5.71 10.41 -6.27
N SER A 174 -6.50 9.64 -7.05
CA SER A 174 -6.66 9.88 -8.47
C SER A 174 -7.52 11.12 -8.76
N PRO A 175 -7.28 11.81 -9.89
CA PRO A 175 -8.12 12.93 -10.30
C PRO A 175 -9.59 12.60 -10.39
N GLN A 176 -9.92 11.39 -10.85
CA GLN A 176 -11.31 10.91 -10.94
C GLN A 176 -11.98 10.85 -9.58
N VAL A 177 -11.30 10.32 -8.56
CA VAL A 177 -11.83 10.25 -7.19
C VAL A 177 -11.97 11.65 -6.59
N LEU A 178 -11.00 12.54 -6.83
CA LEU A 178 -11.06 13.93 -6.37
C LEU A 178 -12.24 14.71 -6.99
N ALA A 179 -12.60 14.40 -8.22
CA ALA A 179 -13.69 15.06 -8.92
C ALA A 179 -15.09 14.55 -8.50
N SER A 180 -15.23 13.26 -8.10
CA SER A 180 -16.55 12.64 -7.99
C SER A 180 -16.87 12.01 -6.65
N HIS A 181 -15.89 11.58 -5.86
CA HIS A 181 -16.13 10.76 -4.66
C HIS A 181 -15.60 11.38 -3.37
N ARG A 182 -14.41 11.97 -3.41
CA ARG A 182 -13.73 12.49 -2.22
C ARG A 182 -12.86 13.67 -2.60
N ARG A 183 -13.40 14.87 -2.45
CA ARG A 183 -12.75 16.13 -2.84
C ARG A 183 -11.42 16.32 -2.10
N GLU A 184 -10.55 17.16 -2.64
CA GLU A 184 -9.22 17.42 -2.09
C GLU A 184 -9.22 17.78 -0.60
N ALA A 185 -10.09 18.71 -0.19
CA ALA A 185 -10.20 19.11 1.21
C ALA A 185 -10.59 17.95 2.15
N GLU A 186 -11.36 16.98 1.64
CA GLU A 186 -11.72 15.79 2.40
C GLU A 186 -10.54 14.82 2.48
N GLN A 187 -9.82 14.59 1.38
CA GLN A 187 -8.62 13.75 1.39
C GLN A 187 -7.53 14.34 2.30
N LEU A 188 -7.34 15.66 2.32
CA LEU A 188 -6.43 16.30 3.27
C LEU A 188 -6.83 16.02 4.73
N ARG A 189 -8.14 15.97 5.04
CA ARG A 189 -8.63 15.56 6.36
C ARG A 189 -8.35 14.08 6.64
N ASP A 190 -8.51 13.21 5.64
CA ASP A 190 -8.24 11.77 5.75
C ASP A 190 -6.75 11.51 6.08
N TYR A 191 -5.84 12.19 5.40
CA TYR A 191 -4.41 12.09 5.70
C TYR A 191 -4.06 12.58 7.12
N LYS A 192 -4.78 13.58 7.67
CA LYS A 192 -4.62 13.97 9.09
C LYS A 192 -4.99 12.84 10.05
N VAL A 193 -5.91 11.95 9.67
CA VAL A 193 -6.20 10.74 10.47
C VAL A 193 -5.00 9.79 10.46
N VAL A 194 -4.37 9.58 9.29
CA VAL A 194 -3.13 8.80 9.20
C VAL A 194 -2.05 9.40 10.11
N ALA A 195 -1.85 10.73 10.08
CA ALA A 195 -0.88 11.39 10.95
C ALA A 195 -1.15 11.17 12.44
N ARG A 196 -2.43 11.21 12.86
CA ARG A 196 -2.82 10.92 14.25
C ARG A 196 -2.54 9.46 14.63
N ALA A 197 -2.85 8.51 13.76
CA ALA A 197 -2.55 7.09 13.97
C ALA A 197 -1.03 6.86 14.16
N ILE A 198 -0.20 7.53 13.38
CA ILE A 198 1.28 7.48 13.51
C ILE A 198 1.72 7.99 14.88
N LYS A 199 1.21 9.14 15.32
CA LYS A 199 1.54 9.72 16.63
C LYS A 199 1.15 8.79 17.77
N GLN A 200 -0.04 8.19 17.71
CA GLN A 200 -0.53 7.25 18.72
C GLN A 200 0.33 5.98 18.77
N ALA A 201 0.65 5.39 17.63
CA ALA A 201 1.51 4.20 17.56
C ALA A 201 2.93 4.46 18.09
N ASN A 202 3.48 5.65 17.86
CA ASN A 202 4.78 6.05 18.41
C ASN A 202 4.72 6.22 19.93
N HIS A 203 3.66 6.83 20.45
CA HIS A 203 3.49 7.05 21.89
C HIS A 203 3.37 5.75 22.69
N LEU A 204 2.66 4.76 22.15
CA LEU A 204 2.51 3.44 22.79
C LEU A 204 3.82 2.66 22.89
N ARG A 205 4.79 2.89 21.97
CA ARG A 205 6.12 2.25 22.00
C ARG A 205 7.12 2.96 22.91
N THR A 206 6.89 4.21 23.29
CA THR A 206 7.78 4.97 24.19
C THR A 206 7.42 4.84 25.67
N LYS A 207 6.28 4.21 26.02
CA LYS A 207 5.96 3.90 27.41
C LYS A 207 6.78 2.68 27.85
N PRO A 208 7.56 2.78 28.94
CA PRO A 208 8.22 1.60 29.53
C PRO A 208 7.16 0.61 29.93
N VAL A 209 7.43 -0.68 29.69
CA VAL A 209 6.63 -1.77 30.26
C VAL A 209 6.78 -1.66 31.78
N ILE A 210 5.70 -1.32 32.50
CA ILE A 210 5.66 -1.34 33.94
C ILE A 210 5.80 -2.82 34.33
N GLN A 211 6.96 -3.22 34.81
CA GLN A 211 7.14 -4.49 35.50
C GLN A 211 6.39 -4.38 36.83
N ILE A 212 5.26 -5.05 36.93
CA ILE A 212 4.62 -5.30 38.22
C ILE A 212 5.43 -6.43 38.83
N HIS A 213 6.26 -6.12 39.83
CA HIS A 213 6.83 -7.11 40.71
C HIS A 213 5.77 -7.39 41.78
N ASP A 214 5.25 -8.62 41.79
CA ASP A 214 4.52 -9.23 42.94
C ASP A 214 5.48 -9.57 44.08
#